data_8eecae405e761bdf972e6b575caeb5c0
#
_entry.id   8eecae405e761bdf972e6b575caeb5c0
#
_cell.length_a   1.000
_cell.length_b   1.000
_cell.length_c   1.000
_cell.angle_alpha   90.00
_cell.angle_beta   90.00
_cell.angle_gamma   90.00
#
_symmetry.space_group_name_H-M   'P 1'
#
loop_
_entity.id
_entity.type
_entity.pdbx_description
1 polymer ?
#
loop_
_entity_poly.entity_id
_entity_poly.type
_entity_poly.pdbx_seq_one_letter_code
_entity_poly.pdbx_strand_id
1 'polypeptide(L)' 'MDAKKLGKRIKLARVDAEMTQEQLAEETGILQKSISRYETGQALPTLESLEKMAKALKKPFGYFLDE' A
#
# COMPACT_ATOMS: atom_id res chain seq x y z
N MET A 1 -12.85 -7.54 4.02
CA MET A 1 -11.82 -6.92 3.17
C MET A 1 -11.05 -7.99 2.43
N ASP A 2 -10.89 -7.82 1.15
CA ASP A 2 -10.20 -8.78 0.29
C ASP A 2 -8.74 -8.38 0.16
N ALA A 3 -7.84 -9.23 0.63
CA ALA A 3 -6.41 -8.92 0.63
C ALA A 3 -5.87 -8.70 -0.78
N LYS A 4 -6.37 -9.46 -1.75
CA LYS A 4 -5.89 -9.30 -3.12
C LYS A 4 -6.36 -8.00 -3.74
N LYS A 5 -7.61 -7.62 -3.50
CA LYS A 5 -8.12 -6.35 -4.00
C LYS A 5 -7.38 -5.18 -3.37
N LEU A 6 -7.18 -5.25 -2.06
CA LEU A 6 -6.43 -4.19 -1.37
C LEU A 6 -5.02 -4.10 -1.92
N GLY A 7 -4.37 -5.25 -2.11
CA GLY A 7 -3.01 -5.28 -2.64
C GLY A 7 -2.91 -4.63 -4.02
N LYS A 8 -3.89 -4.91 -4.88
CA LYS A 8 -3.93 -4.29 -6.20
C LYS A 8 -4.06 -2.78 -6.11
N ARG A 9 -4.89 -2.30 -5.20
CA ARG A 9 -5.07 -0.86 -5.04
C ARG A 9 -3.80 -0.19 -4.55
N ILE A 10 -3.11 -0.85 -3.63
CA ILE A 10 -1.83 -0.33 -3.14
C ILE A 10 -0.83 -0.26 -4.30
N LYS A 11 -0.74 -1.33 -5.07
CA LYS A 11 0.21 -1.36 -6.19
C LYS A 11 -0.13 -0.31 -7.24
N LEU A 12 -1.41 -0.19 -7.60
CA LEU A 12 -1.82 0.78 -8.60
C LEU A 12 -1.53 2.21 -8.14
N ALA A 13 -1.82 2.50 -6.88
CA ALA A 13 -1.56 3.83 -6.35
C ALA A 13 -0.07 4.14 -6.34
N ARG A 14 0.74 3.13 -6.01
CA ARG A 14 2.19 3.30 -6.00
C ARG A 14 2.74 3.55 -7.40
N VAL A 15 2.31 2.76 -8.37
CA VAL A 15 2.76 2.91 -9.75
C VAL A 15 2.29 4.26 -10.30
N ASP A 16 1.06 4.64 -9.97
CA ASP A 16 0.50 5.92 -10.39
C ASP A 16 1.30 7.09 -9.82
N ALA A 17 1.84 6.93 -8.62
CA ALA A 17 2.68 7.93 -7.99
C ALA A 17 4.12 7.86 -8.47
N GLU A 18 4.42 6.95 -9.39
CA GLU A 18 5.76 6.76 -9.96
C GLU A 18 6.80 6.42 -8.89
N MET A 19 6.40 5.60 -7.94
CA MET A 19 7.27 5.16 -6.87
C MET A 19 7.58 3.67 -7.00
N THR A 20 8.82 3.30 -6.69
CA THR A 20 9.18 1.90 -6.53
C THR A 20 8.74 1.42 -5.15
N GLN A 21 8.71 0.10 -4.95
CA GLN A 21 8.44 -0.44 -3.62
C GLN A 21 9.47 0.05 -2.61
N GLU A 22 10.72 0.16 -3.04
CA GLU A 22 11.78 0.62 -2.17
C GLU A 22 11.56 2.06 -1.73
N GLN A 23 11.13 2.92 -2.67
CA GLN A 23 10.85 4.31 -2.35
C GLN A 23 9.68 4.43 -1.38
N LEU A 24 8.64 3.63 -1.59
CA LEU A 24 7.50 3.65 -0.68
C LEU A 24 7.92 3.15 0.70
N ALA A 25 8.78 2.14 0.75
CA ALA A 25 9.29 1.65 2.01
C ALA A 25 10.04 2.74 2.76
N GLU A 26 10.88 3.49 2.05
CA GLU A 26 11.64 4.57 2.67
C GLU A 26 10.73 5.67 3.22
N GLU A 27 9.70 6.03 2.47
CA GLU A 27 8.81 7.11 2.90
C GLU A 27 7.94 6.71 4.08
N THR A 28 7.58 5.45 4.17
CA THR A 28 6.65 5.00 5.20
C THR A 28 7.33 4.40 6.41
N GLY A 29 8.59 3.98 6.27
CA GLY A 29 9.26 3.23 7.32
C GLY A 29 8.81 1.78 7.38
N ILE A 30 8.03 1.33 6.39
CA ILE A 30 7.59 -0.07 6.31
C ILE A 30 8.62 -0.84 5.52
N LEU A 31 8.91 -2.06 5.94
CA LEU A 31 9.87 -2.91 5.21
C LEU A 31 9.37 -3.18 3.81
N GLN A 32 10.29 -3.13 2.84
CA GLN A 32 9.93 -3.39 1.44
C GLN A 32 9.33 -4.79 1.29
N LYS A 33 9.86 -5.76 2.02
CA LYS A 33 9.34 -7.11 1.99
C LYS A 33 7.86 -7.15 2.38
N SER A 34 7.48 -6.34 3.37
CA SER A 34 6.08 -6.27 3.79
C SER A 34 5.22 -5.64 2.71
N ILE A 35 5.70 -4.57 2.09
CA ILE A 35 4.96 -3.92 1.02
C ILE A 35 4.73 -4.90 -0.13
N SER A 36 5.75 -5.66 -0.49
CA SER A 36 5.62 -6.67 -1.54
C SER A 36 4.54 -7.69 -1.21
N ARG A 37 4.49 -8.13 0.04
CA ARG A 37 3.48 -9.10 0.47
C ARG A 37 2.08 -8.51 0.50
N TYR A 38 1.97 -7.23 0.85
CA TYR A 38 0.69 -6.54 0.78
C TYR A 38 0.19 -6.48 -0.66
N GLU A 39 1.08 -6.12 -1.59
CA GLU A 39 0.69 -5.95 -3.00
C GLU A 39 0.26 -7.23 -3.66
N THR A 40 0.80 -8.36 -3.21
CA THR A 40 0.44 -9.67 -3.78
C THR A 40 -0.72 -10.35 -3.04
N GLY A 41 -1.19 -9.75 -1.96
CA GLY A 41 -2.29 -10.31 -1.19
C GLY A 41 -1.87 -11.38 -0.22
N GLN A 42 -0.57 -11.53 0.02
CA GLN A 42 -0.06 -12.53 0.97
C GLN A 42 -0.27 -12.11 2.42
N ALA A 43 -0.43 -10.81 2.66
CA ALA A 43 -0.64 -10.30 3.99
C ALA A 43 -1.49 -9.04 3.92
N LEU A 44 -2.24 -8.77 4.99
CA LEU A 44 -2.98 -7.52 5.11
C LEU A 44 -2.17 -6.55 5.96
N PRO A 45 -2.08 -5.29 5.56
CA PRO A 45 -1.42 -4.30 6.40
C PRO A 45 -2.29 -3.97 7.61
N THR A 46 -1.66 -3.51 8.67
CA THR A 46 -2.40 -2.94 9.79
C THR A 46 -3.02 -1.62 9.32
N LEU A 47 -4.00 -1.13 10.08
CA LEU A 47 -4.58 0.17 9.77
C LEU A 47 -3.53 1.27 9.80
N GLU A 48 -2.60 1.19 10.74
CA GLU A 48 -1.52 2.16 10.85
C GLU A 48 -0.65 2.15 9.61
N SER A 49 -0.27 0.96 9.15
CA SER A 49 0.55 0.83 7.94
C SER A 49 -0.18 1.35 6.71
N LEU A 50 -1.48 1.03 6.63
CA LEU A 50 -2.29 1.48 5.50
C LEU A 50 -2.40 3.01 5.48
N GLU A 51 -2.57 3.62 6.65
CA GLU A 51 -2.60 5.08 6.74
C GLU A 51 -1.29 5.70 6.26
N LYS A 52 -0.17 5.12 6.66
CA LYS A 52 1.13 5.63 6.24
C LYS A 52 1.29 5.56 4.73
N MET A 53 0.86 4.44 4.14
CA MET A 53 0.94 4.29 2.69
C MET A 53 -0.01 5.26 2.00
N ALA A 54 -1.22 5.43 2.52
CA ALA A 54 -2.17 6.36 1.93
C ALA A 54 -1.60 7.77 1.88
N LYS A 55 -0.97 8.21 2.96
CA LYS A 55 -0.35 9.53 3.02
C LYS A 55 0.79 9.66 2.02
N ALA A 56 1.66 8.66 1.97
CA ALA A 56 2.81 8.68 1.06
C ALA A 56 2.35 8.70 -0.39
N LEU A 57 1.25 8.00 -0.69
CA LEU A 57 0.72 7.89 -2.05
C LEU A 57 -0.28 8.99 -2.38
N LYS A 58 -0.59 9.84 -1.40
CA LYS A 58 -1.50 10.98 -1.57
C LYS A 58 -2.88 10.56 -2.02
N LYS A 59 -3.36 9.47 -1.44
CA LYS A 59 -4.72 8.98 -1.69
C LYS A 59 -5.51 9.03 -0.40
N PRO A 60 -6.81 9.29 -0.48
CA PRO A 60 -7.64 9.22 0.73
C PRO A 60 -7.70 7.79 1.22
N PHE A 61 -7.82 7.62 2.53
CA PHE A 61 -7.83 6.31 3.15
C PHE A 61 -8.92 5.41 2.54
N GLY A 62 -10.10 5.99 2.28
CA GLY A 62 -11.20 5.22 1.71
C GLY A 62 -10.93 4.65 0.33
N TYR A 63 -9.97 5.22 -0.40
CA TYR A 63 -9.59 4.70 -1.70
C TYR A 63 -9.21 3.22 -1.62
N PHE A 64 -8.50 2.85 -0.54
CA PHE A 64 -8.03 1.48 -0.39
C PHE A 64 -9.08 0.54 0.15
N LEU A 65 -10.09 1.07 0.81
CA LEU A 65 -11.14 0.27 1.44
C LEU A 65 -12.38 0.15 0.57
N ASP A 66 -12.44 0.89 -0.51
CA ASP A 66 -13.59 0.89 -1.39
C ASP A 66 -13.63 -0.40 -2.20
N GLU A 67 -14.77 -1.06 -2.20
CA GLU A 67 -14.98 -2.28 -2.96
C GLU A 67 -15.90 -2.01 -4.12
#